data_86dc548e529b787f44b03d65cb08dd87
#
_entry.id   86dc548e529b787f44b03d65cb08dd87
#
_cell.length_a   1.000
_cell.length_b   1.000
_cell.length_c   1.000
_cell.angle_alpha   90.00
_cell.angle_beta   90.00
_cell.angle_gamma   90.00
#
_symmetry.space_group_name_H-M   'P 1'
#
loop_
_entity.id
_entity.type
_entity.pdbx_description
1 polymer ?
#
loop_
_entity_poly.entity_id
_entity_poly.type
_entity_poly.pdbx_seq_one_letter_code
_entity_poly.pdbx_strand_id
1 'polypeptide(L)'
;MQIIFTVFLWMEQKILIFKLLITFSLIIYSPSSFSEKIIEGKAIIIDGDTIHIGKNKIRLHGIDAPETNQTCTINNEIWNCGIESTLALEKFVLEKKVYCEIIDVDRYKRFVGICFANKININQYMVQNGWAIAYRYYSSDYINDENIAKNNKAGIWQGKFQDPYLFRKQQKN
;
A
#
# COMPACT_ATOMS: atom_id res chain seq x y z
N MET A 1 68.74 18.38 -17.56
CA MET A 1 68.01 17.20 -18.08
C MET A 1 67.29 16.36 -16.97
N GLN A 2 67.84 16.29 -15.75
CA GLN A 2 67.24 15.52 -14.62
C GLN A 2 65.98 16.11 -14.06
N ILE A 3 65.75 17.41 -14.01
CA ILE A 3 64.61 18.08 -13.41
C ILE A 3 63.32 17.79 -14.20
N ILE A 4 63.35 17.70 -15.51
CA ILE A 4 62.23 17.45 -16.39
C ILE A 4 61.74 16.02 -16.19
N PHE A 5 62.57 15.05 -15.95
CA PHE A 5 62.27 13.65 -15.77
C PHE A 5 61.56 13.40 -14.42
N THR A 6 61.93 14.08 -13.37
CA THR A 6 61.30 13.99 -12.05
C THR A 6 59.92 14.61 -12.03
N VAL A 7 59.69 15.72 -12.74
CA VAL A 7 58.36 16.34 -12.86
C VAL A 7 57.41 15.45 -13.65
N PHE A 8 57.89 14.79 -14.69
CA PHE A 8 57.10 13.88 -15.50
C PHE A 8 56.65 12.66 -14.70
N LEU A 9 57.53 12.01 -13.93
CA LEU A 9 57.19 10.90 -13.04
C LEU A 9 56.20 11.31 -11.93
N TRP A 10 56.30 12.52 -11.41
CA TRP A 10 55.40 13.03 -10.37
C TRP A 10 53.99 13.30 -10.92
N MET A 11 53.87 13.78 -12.17
CA MET A 11 52.57 13.94 -12.85
C MET A 11 51.92 12.61 -13.15
N GLU A 12 52.65 11.61 -13.62
CA GLU A 12 52.09 10.26 -13.88
C GLU A 12 51.55 9.61 -12.61
N GLN A 13 52.28 9.74 -11.48
CA GLN A 13 51.76 9.24 -10.19
C GLN A 13 50.49 9.93 -9.73
N LYS A 14 50.36 11.24 -9.93
CA LYS A 14 49.12 11.98 -9.58
C LYS A 14 47.93 11.55 -10.43
N ILE A 15 48.13 11.32 -11.72
CA ILE A 15 47.10 10.85 -12.64
C ILE A 15 46.64 9.42 -12.27
N LEU A 16 47.59 8.56 -11.88
CA LEU A 16 47.28 7.20 -11.46
C LEU A 16 46.44 7.17 -10.17
N ILE A 17 46.83 7.97 -9.17
CA ILE A 17 46.07 8.10 -7.91
C ILE A 17 44.66 8.66 -8.16
N PHE A 18 44.54 9.66 -9.03
CA PHE A 18 43.27 10.26 -9.38
C PHE A 18 42.33 9.26 -10.09
N LYS A 19 42.88 8.44 -11.01
CA LYS A 19 42.13 7.34 -11.66
C LYS A 19 41.69 6.28 -10.64
N LEU A 20 42.57 5.91 -9.68
CA LEU A 20 42.24 4.95 -8.62
C LEU A 20 41.13 5.47 -7.68
N LEU A 21 41.15 6.75 -7.35
CA LEU A 21 40.12 7.39 -6.51
C LEU A 21 38.74 7.44 -7.23
N ILE A 22 38.74 7.70 -8.54
CA ILE A 22 37.52 7.72 -9.34
C ILE A 22 36.93 6.31 -9.43
N THR A 23 37.76 5.28 -9.69
CA THR A 23 37.29 3.89 -9.76
C THR A 23 36.77 3.38 -8.42
N PHE A 24 37.43 3.78 -7.32
CA PHE A 24 36.95 3.43 -5.96
C PHE A 24 35.63 4.12 -5.59
N SER A 25 35.44 5.38 -6.02
CA SER A 25 34.19 6.11 -5.82
C SER A 25 32.96 5.49 -6.56
N LEU A 26 33.21 4.89 -7.73
CA LEU A 26 32.16 4.24 -8.53
C LEU A 26 31.67 2.89 -7.94
N ILE A 27 32.51 2.22 -7.14
CA ILE A 27 32.18 0.93 -6.51
C ILE A 27 31.23 1.11 -5.32
N ILE A 28 31.20 2.29 -4.67
CA ILE A 28 30.37 2.55 -3.48
C ILE A 28 28.93 2.92 -3.86
N TYR A 29 28.65 3.30 -5.10
CA TYR A 29 27.30 3.55 -5.62
C TYR A 29 26.69 2.28 -6.22
N SER A 30 26.58 1.20 -5.43
CA SER A 30 25.63 0.15 -5.74
C SER A 30 24.25 0.65 -5.28
N PRO A 31 23.29 0.89 -6.19
CA PRO A 31 21.93 1.16 -5.76
C PRO A 31 21.46 -0.08 -4.98
N SER A 32 21.06 0.10 -3.73
CA SER A 32 20.37 -0.93 -2.99
C SER A 32 19.13 -1.28 -3.79
N SER A 33 19.15 -2.40 -4.49
CA SER A 33 17.94 -2.97 -5.12
C SER A 33 17.01 -3.31 -3.97
N PHE A 34 16.05 -2.43 -3.68
CA PHE A 34 14.95 -2.76 -2.80
C PHE A 34 14.17 -3.86 -3.52
N SER A 35 14.36 -5.09 -3.10
CA SER A 35 13.61 -6.21 -3.64
C SER A 35 12.14 -6.00 -3.24
N GLU A 36 11.32 -5.63 -4.21
CA GLU A 36 9.88 -5.52 -4.04
C GLU A 36 9.35 -6.88 -3.55
N LYS A 37 8.84 -6.89 -2.32
CA LYS A 37 8.33 -8.12 -1.71
C LYS A 37 6.92 -8.37 -2.24
N ILE A 38 6.76 -9.46 -2.99
CA ILE A 38 5.47 -9.91 -3.49
C ILE A 38 4.96 -11.06 -2.62
N ILE A 39 3.68 -11.01 -2.25
CA ILE A 39 2.96 -12.09 -1.60
C ILE A 39 1.76 -12.45 -2.47
N GLU A 40 1.64 -13.72 -2.86
CA GLU A 40 0.57 -14.16 -3.74
C GLU A 40 -0.07 -15.47 -3.29
N GLY A 41 -1.34 -15.65 -3.62
CA GLY A 41 -2.07 -16.87 -3.31
C GLY A 41 -3.58 -16.66 -3.24
N LYS A 42 -4.29 -17.66 -2.72
CA LYS A 42 -5.72 -17.53 -2.37
C LYS A 42 -5.84 -16.64 -1.14
N ALA A 43 -6.67 -15.60 -1.21
CA ALA A 43 -6.93 -14.73 -0.09
C ALA A 43 -8.07 -15.26 0.80
N ILE A 44 -7.92 -15.11 2.11
CA ILE A 44 -8.98 -15.24 3.11
C ILE A 44 -9.27 -13.84 3.61
N ILE A 45 -10.53 -13.39 3.52
CA ILE A 45 -10.92 -12.05 3.91
C ILE A 45 -11.19 -12.00 5.40
N ILE A 46 -10.65 -10.98 6.08
CA ILE A 46 -10.84 -10.75 7.51
C ILE A 46 -11.87 -9.62 7.71
N ASP A 47 -11.70 -8.53 6.98
CA ASP A 47 -12.58 -7.36 6.93
C ASP A 47 -12.43 -6.64 5.58
N GLY A 48 -13.08 -5.49 5.40
CA GLY A 48 -13.08 -4.76 4.13
C GLY A 48 -11.73 -4.19 3.69
N ASP A 49 -10.69 -4.23 4.52
CA ASP A 49 -9.35 -3.73 4.19
C ASP A 49 -8.19 -4.63 4.67
N THR A 50 -8.50 -5.80 5.18
CA THR A 50 -7.50 -6.75 5.69
C THR A 50 -7.75 -8.16 5.15
N ILE A 51 -6.70 -8.76 4.57
CA ILE A 51 -6.73 -10.12 4.01
C ILE A 51 -5.60 -10.98 4.59
N HIS A 52 -5.75 -12.30 4.50
CA HIS A 52 -4.68 -13.26 4.72
C HIS A 52 -4.33 -13.98 3.42
N ILE A 53 -3.04 -14.11 3.12
CA ILE A 53 -2.53 -15.01 2.08
C ILE A 53 -1.55 -15.99 2.75
N GLY A 54 -1.97 -17.24 2.89
CA GLY A 54 -1.26 -18.20 3.73
C GLY A 54 -1.18 -17.71 5.19
N LYS A 55 0.04 -17.60 5.72
CA LYS A 55 0.29 -17.07 7.09
C LYS A 55 0.45 -15.55 7.15
N ASN A 56 0.45 -14.88 6.01
CA ASN A 56 0.72 -13.45 5.96
C ASN A 56 -0.57 -12.65 6.10
N LYS A 57 -0.64 -11.79 7.11
CA LYS A 57 -1.71 -10.80 7.28
C LYS A 57 -1.34 -9.54 6.53
N ILE A 58 -2.21 -9.07 5.64
CA ILE A 58 -1.97 -7.93 4.76
C ILE A 58 -3.10 -6.92 4.94
N ARG A 59 -2.73 -5.69 5.28
CA ARG A 59 -3.62 -4.54 5.25
C ARG A 59 -3.52 -3.85 3.90
N LEU A 60 -4.66 -3.59 3.28
CA LEU A 60 -4.72 -2.87 2.02
C LEU A 60 -4.29 -1.41 2.23
N HIS A 61 -3.27 -0.98 1.48
CA HIS A 61 -2.69 0.36 1.60
C HIS A 61 -3.67 1.46 1.17
N GLY A 62 -3.63 2.60 1.88
CA GLY A 62 -4.29 3.84 1.48
C GLY A 62 -5.82 3.84 1.57
N ILE A 63 -6.42 2.80 2.14
CA ILE A 63 -7.87 2.69 2.33
C ILE A 63 -8.22 2.39 3.79
N ASP A 64 -9.46 2.71 4.18
CA ASP A 64 -10.02 2.38 5.50
C ASP A 64 -11.48 1.96 5.32
N ALA A 65 -11.79 0.70 5.61
CA ALA A 65 -13.12 0.15 5.48
C ALA A 65 -13.87 0.19 6.82
N PRO A 66 -15.21 0.20 6.82
CA PRO A 66 -15.98 -0.02 8.03
C PRO A 66 -15.58 -1.32 8.71
N GLU A 67 -15.46 -1.30 10.03
CA GLU A 67 -15.22 -2.50 10.83
C GLU A 67 -16.36 -3.50 10.66
N THR A 68 -16.11 -4.80 10.73
CA THR A 68 -17.11 -5.84 10.48
C THR A 68 -18.37 -5.66 11.35
N ASN A 69 -18.21 -5.15 12.59
CA ASN A 69 -19.33 -4.88 13.50
C ASN A 69 -19.89 -3.45 13.39
N GLN A 70 -19.39 -2.64 12.43
CA GLN A 70 -19.87 -1.28 12.23
C GLN A 70 -21.18 -1.26 11.47
N THR A 71 -22.12 -0.43 11.95
CA THR A 71 -23.40 -0.18 11.30
C THR A 71 -23.45 1.22 10.69
N CYS A 72 -24.28 1.36 9.67
CA CYS A 72 -24.58 2.60 8.97
C CYS A 72 -26.09 2.83 8.93
N THR A 73 -26.55 3.99 8.48
CA THR A 73 -27.98 4.29 8.34
C THR A 73 -28.32 4.74 6.92
N ILE A 74 -29.41 4.16 6.36
CA ILE A 74 -30.02 4.58 5.10
C ILE A 74 -31.49 4.84 5.37
N ASN A 75 -31.99 6.05 5.07
CA ASN A 75 -33.39 6.42 5.30
C ASN A 75 -33.85 6.17 6.74
N ASN A 76 -32.98 6.38 7.73
CA ASN A 76 -33.16 6.09 9.16
C ASN A 76 -33.23 4.59 9.53
N GLU A 77 -32.99 3.70 8.60
CA GLU A 77 -32.86 2.27 8.87
C GLU A 77 -31.40 1.89 9.07
N ILE A 78 -31.14 1.02 10.03
CA ILE A 78 -29.77 0.52 10.34
C ILE A 78 -29.46 -0.65 9.39
N TRP A 79 -28.25 -0.65 8.83
CA TRP A 79 -27.72 -1.76 8.05
C TRP A 79 -26.27 -2.07 8.41
N ASN A 80 -25.84 -3.30 8.20
CA ASN A 80 -24.52 -3.81 8.61
C ASN A 80 -23.46 -3.49 7.55
N CYS A 81 -23.12 -2.21 7.38
CA CYS A 81 -22.21 -1.77 6.33
C CYS A 81 -20.79 -2.38 6.43
N GLY A 82 -20.33 -2.73 7.63
CA GLY A 82 -19.06 -3.42 7.83
C GLY A 82 -19.10 -4.85 7.28
N ILE A 83 -20.18 -5.58 7.51
CA ILE A 83 -20.39 -6.92 6.92
C ILE A 83 -20.45 -6.82 5.40
N GLU A 84 -21.23 -5.87 4.87
CA GLU A 84 -21.37 -5.67 3.43
C GLU A 84 -20.03 -5.30 2.75
N SER A 85 -19.22 -4.47 3.40
CA SER A 85 -17.86 -4.17 2.92
C SER A 85 -16.99 -5.44 2.86
N THR A 86 -17.02 -6.25 3.90
CA THR A 86 -16.28 -7.52 3.96
C THR A 86 -16.74 -8.47 2.85
N LEU A 87 -18.05 -8.64 2.68
CA LEU A 87 -18.65 -9.49 1.64
C LEU A 87 -18.34 -8.98 0.22
N ALA A 88 -18.30 -7.66 0.03
CA ALA A 88 -17.93 -7.07 -1.27
C ALA A 88 -16.51 -7.43 -1.66
N LEU A 89 -15.55 -7.36 -0.71
CA LEU A 89 -14.18 -7.78 -0.94
C LEU A 89 -14.10 -9.29 -1.20
N GLU A 90 -14.79 -10.11 -0.40
CA GLU A 90 -14.82 -11.56 -0.57
C GLU A 90 -15.34 -11.95 -1.96
N LYS A 91 -16.48 -11.39 -2.35
CA LYS A 91 -17.09 -11.62 -3.67
C LYS A 91 -16.16 -11.19 -4.81
N PHE A 92 -15.45 -10.07 -4.63
CA PHE A 92 -14.55 -9.57 -5.65
C PHE A 92 -13.35 -10.50 -5.89
N VAL A 93 -12.77 -11.08 -4.82
CA VAL A 93 -11.60 -11.95 -4.92
C VAL A 93 -11.95 -13.44 -5.05
N LEU A 94 -13.23 -13.80 -4.97
CA LEU A 94 -13.71 -15.18 -5.03
C LEU A 94 -13.10 -15.91 -6.25
N GLU A 95 -12.51 -17.09 -6.01
CA GLU A 95 -11.86 -17.94 -7.00
C GLU A 95 -10.69 -17.30 -7.78
N LYS A 96 -10.25 -16.10 -7.36
CA LYS A 96 -9.12 -15.41 -7.98
C LYS A 96 -7.85 -15.61 -7.16
N LYS A 97 -6.73 -15.72 -7.85
CA LYS A 97 -5.42 -15.58 -7.21
C LYS A 97 -5.19 -14.09 -6.95
N VAL A 98 -4.91 -13.74 -5.69
CA VAL A 98 -4.55 -12.39 -5.29
C VAL A 98 -3.02 -12.29 -5.24
N TYR A 99 -2.50 -11.17 -5.70
CA TYR A 99 -1.10 -10.83 -5.64
C TYR A 99 -0.96 -9.44 -5.01
N CYS A 100 -0.04 -9.28 -4.05
CA CYS A 100 0.17 -8.04 -3.32
C CYS A 100 1.61 -7.59 -3.40
N GLU A 101 1.83 -6.36 -3.82
CA GLU A 101 3.08 -5.60 -3.72
C GLU A 101 3.17 -5.03 -2.33
N ILE A 102 4.15 -5.49 -1.55
CA ILE A 102 4.31 -5.08 -0.16
C ILE A 102 5.20 -3.85 -0.10
N ILE A 103 4.66 -2.78 0.44
CA ILE A 103 5.32 -1.49 0.54
C ILE A 103 5.79 -1.14 1.95
N ASP A 104 5.19 -1.77 3.00
CA ASP A 104 5.56 -1.48 4.39
C ASP A 104 5.14 -2.63 5.32
N VAL A 105 5.50 -2.51 6.60
CA VAL A 105 5.02 -3.34 7.70
C VAL A 105 4.56 -2.43 8.84
N ASP A 106 3.30 -2.54 9.22
CA ASP A 106 2.74 -1.68 10.27
C ASP A 106 3.19 -2.10 11.69
N ARG A 107 2.88 -1.25 12.68
CA ARG A 107 3.20 -1.48 14.10
C ARG A 107 2.58 -2.75 14.70
N TYR A 108 1.56 -3.32 14.03
CA TYR A 108 0.94 -4.58 14.42
C TYR A 108 1.53 -5.79 13.69
N LYS A 109 2.65 -5.59 12.97
CA LYS A 109 3.36 -6.59 12.17
C LYS A 109 2.53 -7.15 11.01
N ARG A 110 1.52 -6.40 10.51
CA ARG A 110 0.86 -6.70 9.26
C ARG A 110 1.68 -6.14 8.11
N PHE A 111 1.78 -6.88 7.03
CA PHE A 111 2.25 -6.29 5.77
C PHE A 111 1.25 -5.24 5.29
N VAL A 112 1.75 -4.15 4.74
CA VAL A 112 0.93 -3.12 4.08
C VAL A 112 1.19 -3.23 2.59
N GLY A 113 0.13 -3.37 1.79
CA GLY A 113 0.32 -3.67 0.37
C GLY A 113 -0.76 -3.11 -0.55
N ILE A 114 -0.36 -2.97 -1.81
CA ILE A 114 -1.27 -2.75 -2.93
C ILE A 114 -1.56 -4.11 -3.54
N CYS A 115 -2.82 -4.52 -3.54
CA CYS A 115 -3.22 -5.86 -3.92
C CYS A 115 -4.02 -5.88 -5.22
N PHE A 116 -3.89 -6.96 -5.99
CA PHE A 116 -4.53 -7.11 -7.29
C PHE A 116 -5.17 -8.49 -7.41
N ALA A 117 -6.32 -8.54 -8.08
CA ALA A 117 -6.96 -9.77 -8.54
C ALA A 117 -7.30 -9.61 -10.04
N ASN A 118 -6.84 -10.54 -10.88
CA ASN A 118 -6.99 -10.43 -12.34
C ASN A 118 -6.52 -9.07 -12.91
N LYS A 119 -5.39 -8.55 -12.41
CA LYS A 119 -4.79 -7.25 -12.76
C LYS A 119 -5.62 -6.01 -12.33
N ILE A 120 -6.72 -6.19 -11.61
CA ILE A 120 -7.52 -5.08 -11.08
C ILE A 120 -7.03 -4.77 -9.68
N ASN A 121 -6.75 -3.50 -9.39
CA ASN A 121 -6.34 -3.02 -8.07
C ASN A 121 -7.52 -3.15 -7.10
N ILE A 122 -7.35 -4.02 -6.08
CA ILE A 122 -8.38 -4.30 -5.05
C ILE A 122 -8.64 -3.07 -4.19
N ASN A 123 -7.57 -2.36 -3.80
CA ASN A 123 -7.66 -1.18 -2.96
C ASN A 123 -8.53 -0.09 -3.64
N GLN A 124 -8.23 0.17 -4.93
CA GLN A 124 -9.01 1.09 -5.74
C GLN A 124 -10.46 0.63 -5.91
N TYR A 125 -10.67 -0.65 -6.20
CA TYR A 125 -12.02 -1.21 -6.34
C TYR A 125 -12.88 -0.98 -5.10
N MET A 126 -12.32 -1.21 -3.91
CA MET A 126 -13.04 -1.02 -2.65
C MET A 126 -13.46 0.44 -2.44
N VAL A 127 -12.58 1.40 -2.75
CA VAL A 127 -12.90 2.83 -2.60
C VAL A 127 -13.88 3.29 -3.68
N GLN A 128 -13.64 2.95 -4.94
CA GLN A 128 -14.45 3.39 -6.09
C GLN A 128 -15.90 2.89 -6.01
N ASN A 129 -16.12 1.70 -5.41
CA ASN A 129 -17.44 1.15 -5.18
C ASN A 129 -18.02 1.52 -3.80
N GLY A 130 -17.36 2.38 -3.04
CA GLY A 130 -17.83 2.89 -1.77
C GLY A 130 -17.84 1.88 -0.62
N TRP A 131 -17.02 0.84 -0.67
CA TRP A 131 -16.85 -0.15 0.39
C TRP A 131 -15.75 0.22 1.38
N ALA A 132 -14.89 1.19 1.03
CA ALA A 132 -13.90 1.80 1.89
C ALA A 132 -13.80 3.29 1.60
N ILE A 133 -13.22 4.06 2.52
CA ILE A 133 -12.83 5.46 2.29
C ILE A 133 -11.35 5.54 1.91
N ALA A 134 -10.96 6.61 1.22
CA ALA A 134 -9.56 6.95 1.00
C ALA A 134 -8.92 7.38 2.33
N TYR A 135 -7.90 6.65 2.80
CA TYR A 135 -7.26 6.92 4.08
C TYR A 135 -6.14 7.95 3.92
N ARG A 136 -6.52 9.22 3.92
CA ARG A 136 -5.67 10.37 3.61
C ARG A 136 -4.45 10.54 4.52
N TYR A 137 -4.46 9.92 5.69
CA TYR A 137 -3.31 9.95 6.60
C TYR A 137 -2.09 9.23 6.01
N TYR A 138 -2.31 8.22 5.16
CA TYR A 138 -1.23 7.42 4.57
C TYR A 138 -1.04 7.64 3.07
N SER A 139 -2.10 7.99 2.33
CA SER A 139 -2.02 8.16 0.87
C SER A 139 -3.12 9.08 0.33
N SER A 140 -2.82 9.75 -0.77
CA SER A 140 -3.78 10.51 -1.57
C SER A 140 -4.29 9.75 -2.81
N ASP A 141 -3.80 8.53 -3.06
CA ASP A 141 -3.96 7.81 -4.33
C ASP A 141 -5.43 7.55 -4.69
N TYR A 142 -6.28 7.30 -3.69
CA TYR A 142 -7.68 6.91 -3.90
C TYR A 142 -8.69 8.04 -3.67
N ILE A 143 -8.25 9.31 -3.54
CA ILE A 143 -9.16 10.44 -3.31
C ILE A 143 -10.13 10.63 -4.48
N ASN A 144 -9.66 10.47 -5.72
CA ASN A 144 -10.51 10.59 -6.91
C ASN A 144 -11.53 9.45 -6.97
N ASP A 145 -11.14 8.23 -6.63
CA ASP A 145 -12.03 7.06 -6.58
C ASP A 145 -13.12 7.24 -5.52
N GLU A 146 -12.77 7.80 -4.36
CA GLU A 146 -13.75 8.15 -3.32
C GLU A 146 -14.74 9.22 -3.80
N ASN A 147 -14.28 10.22 -4.56
CA ASN A 147 -15.17 11.23 -5.14
C ASN A 147 -16.15 10.60 -6.15
N ILE A 148 -15.70 9.64 -6.93
CA ILE A 148 -16.58 8.86 -7.83
C ILE A 148 -17.64 8.12 -7.00
N ALA A 149 -17.24 7.42 -5.93
CA ALA A 149 -18.17 6.71 -5.07
C ALA A 149 -19.21 7.63 -4.41
N LYS A 150 -18.78 8.81 -3.93
CA LYS A 150 -19.66 9.83 -3.35
C LYS A 150 -20.69 10.35 -4.35
N ASN A 151 -20.25 10.71 -5.56
CA ASN A 151 -21.12 11.23 -6.61
C ASN A 151 -22.18 10.22 -7.04
N ASN A 152 -21.81 8.93 -7.05
CA ASN A 152 -22.69 7.82 -7.40
C ASN A 152 -23.50 7.29 -6.22
N LYS A 153 -23.30 7.83 -5.01
CA LYS A 153 -23.89 7.31 -3.77
C LYS A 153 -23.66 5.81 -3.61
N ALA A 154 -22.45 5.34 -3.96
CA ALA A 154 -22.10 3.93 -3.93
C ALA A 154 -21.78 3.44 -2.51
N GLY A 155 -22.11 2.18 -2.22
CA GLY A 155 -21.75 1.53 -0.95
C GLY A 155 -22.18 2.34 0.27
N ILE A 156 -21.24 2.69 1.15
CA ILE A 156 -21.49 3.45 2.39
C ILE A 156 -21.96 4.89 2.12
N TRP A 157 -21.70 5.44 0.91
CA TRP A 157 -22.07 6.81 0.55
C TRP A 157 -23.56 6.98 0.22
N GLN A 158 -24.33 5.88 0.16
CA GLN A 158 -25.80 5.96 0.02
C GLN A 158 -26.51 6.42 1.29
N GLY A 159 -25.82 6.45 2.42
CA GLY A 159 -26.39 6.81 3.71
C GLY A 159 -25.43 7.58 4.61
N LYS A 160 -25.66 7.48 5.92
CA LYS A 160 -24.80 8.08 6.95
C LYS A 160 -23.98 6.97 7.61
N PHE A 161 -22.71 7.22 7.80
CA PHE A 161 -21.80 6.33 8.52
C PHE A 161 -20.84 7.15 9.36
N GLN A 162 -20.29 6.52 10.38
CA GLN A 162 -19.16 7.07 11.13
C GLN A 162 -17.86 6.71 10.41
N ASP A 163 -16.90 7.63 10.41
CA ASP A 163 -15.54 7.35 9.93
C ASP A 163 -14.97 6.10 10.63
N PRO A 164 -14.45 5.11 9.90
CA PRO A 164 -13.98 3.85 10.48
C PRO A 164 -12.89 4.04 11.55
N TYR A 165 -11.97 5.01 11.36
CA TYR A 165 -10.95 5.33 12.36
C TYR A 165 -11.60 5.86 13.65
N LEU A 166 -12.60 6.73 13.55
CA LEU A 166 -13.30 7.27 14.72
C LEU A 166 -14.12 6.18 15.42
N PHE A 167 -14.74 5.28 14.67
CA PHE A 167 -15.44 4.13 15.21
C PHE A 167 -14.50 3.25 16.06
N ARG A 168 -13.34 2.85 15.51
CA ARG A 168 -12.32 2.09 16.25
C ARG A 168 -11.83 2.80 17.52
N LYS A 169 -11.70 4.12 17.47
CA LYS A 169 -11.25 4.90 18.61
C LYS A 169 -12.28 4.88 19.76
N GLN A 170 -13.55 4.91 19.44
CA GLN A 170 -14.63 4.84 20.44
C GLN A 170 -14.74 3.46 21.10
N GLN A 171 -14.48 2.38 20.36
CA GLN A 171 -14.52 1.01 20.90
C GLN A 171 -13.40 0.72 21.91
N LYS A 172 -12.36 1.55 21.99
CA LYS A 172 -11.22 1.37 22.90
C LYS A 172 -11.34 2.14 24.22
N ASN A 173 -12.34 3.01 24.34
CA ASN A 173 -12.64 3.78 25.54
C ASN A 173 -13.79 3.15 26.32
#